data_1ed638ff51279187b855660437edad5a
#
_entry.id   1ed638ff51279187b855660437edad5a
#
_cell.length_a   1.000
_cell.length_b   1.000
_cell.length_c   1.000
_cell.angle_alpha   90.00
_cell.angle_beta   90.00
_cell.angle_gamma   90.00
#
_symmetry.space_group_name_H-M   'P 1'
#
loop_
_entity.id
_entity.type
_entity.pdbx_description
1 polymer ?
#
loop_
_entity_poly.entity_id
_entity_poly.type
_entity_poly.pdbx_seq_one_letter_code
_entity_poly.pdbx_strand_id
1 'polypeptide(L)'
;MFEIELKAHVRNRENLIAELKTFATYEKTVERNDFYYGKEIESENSTLKNISVRLRKESKKTEQGTEIKNIFTYKQKEIKQTASKIETELNDEKECTVSDFAPIEEFLKDSGFILTLHKKKSVEGYILNTGFGTANIEVCNVPPLGDFIEIEILSKTKDEKTVKNIQNELVKILQRCKIPESDIESKYYSEMLREAQEVALR
;
A
#
# COMPACT_ATOMS: atom_id res chain seq x y z
N MET A 1 -11.30 4.16 10.01
CA MET A 1 -9.96 4.66 10.36
C MET A 1 -9.32 5.00 9.04
N PHE A 2 -8.54 6.07 8.94
CA PHE A 2 -7.98 6.55 7.66
C PHE A 2 -6.48 6.30 7.67
N GLU A 3 -5.96 5.75 6.59
CA GLU A 3 -4.54 5.56 6.38
C GLU A 3 -3.96 6.84 5.76
N ILE A 4 -2.90 7.37 6.37
CA ILE A 4 -2.12 8.48 5.81
C ILE A 4 -0.76 7.87 5.52
N GLU A 5 -0.48 7.69 4.23
CA GLU A 5 0.66 6.93 3.73
C GLU A 5 1.57 7.81 2.87
N LEU A 6 2.86 7.57 2.96
CA LEU A 6 3.90 8.10 2.09
C LEU A 6 4.72 6.94 1.53
N LYS A 7 4.97 6.97 0.22
CA LYS A 7 5.80 5.98 -0.48
C LYS A 7 6.98 6.67 -1.15
N ALA A 8 8.16 6.04 -1.11
CA ALA A 8 9.35 6.54 -1.78
C ALA A 8 10.19 5.40 -2.36
N HIS A 9 10.94 5.70 -3.43
CA HIS A 9 11.92 4.79 -4.02
C HIS A 9 13.10 4.57 -3.07
N VAL A 10 13.64 3.36 -3.03
CA VAL A 10 14.80 2.98 -2.23
C VAL A 10 15.95 2.58 -3.16
N ARG A 11 17.05 3.34 -3.13
CA ARG A 11 18.22 3.08 -3.97
C ARG A 11 19.18 2.09 -3.35
N ASN A 12 19.21 2.01 -2.03
CA ASN A 12 20.07 1.10 -1.28
C ASN A 12 19.30 0.50 -0.10
N ARG A 13 18.76 -0.71 -0.32
CA ARG A 13 17.95 -1.43 0.65
C ARG A 13 18.72 -1.79 1.93
N GLU A 14 19.98 -2.19 1.82
CA GLU A 14 20.79 -2.60 2.97
C GLU A 14 21.05 -1.43 3.91
N ASN A 15 21.39 -0.26 3.36
CA ASN A 15 21.57 0.95 4.14
C ASN A 15 20.28 1.38 4.83
N LEU A 16 19.16 1.34 4.14
CA LEU A 16 17.86 1.65 4.73
C LEU A 16 17.55 0.73 5.91
N ILE A 17 17.72 -0.58 5.75
CA ILE A 17 17.47 -1.56 6.82
C ILE A 17 18.41 -1.30 8.02
N ALA A 18 19.68 -0.97 7.77
CA ALA A 18 20.63 -0.62 8.83
C ALA A 18 20.17 0.63 9.61
N GLU A 19 19.71 1.67 8.93
CA GLU A 19 19.18 2.88 9.59
C GLU A 19 17.89 2.57 10.38
N LEU A 20 16.93 1.86 9.80
CA LEU A 20 15.67 1.50 10.48
C LEU A 20 15.92 0.75 11.79
N LYS A 21 16.87 -0.19 11.82
CA LYS A 21 17.24 -0.94 13.03
C LYS A 21 17.75 -0.07 14.17
N THR A 22 18.15 1.18 13.91
CA THR A 22 18.63 2.11 14.96
C THR A 22 17.49 2.78 15.72
N PHE A 23 16.26 2.81 15.15
CA PHE A 23 15.17 3.59 15.74
C PHE A 23 13.76 2.97 15.62
N ALA A 24 13.61 1.92 14.85
CA ALA A 24 12.34 1.20 14.66
C ALA A 24 12.50 -0.25 15.10
N THR A 25 11.39 -0.87 15.51
CA THR A 25 11.38 -2.27 15.92
C THR A 25 10.94 -3.13 14.73
N TYR A 26 11.75 -4.14 14.38
CA TYR A 26 11.35 -5.13 13.39
C TYR A 26 10.10 -5.89 13.87
N GLU A 27 9.14 -6.10 12.96
CA GLU A 27 7.88 -6.79 13.22
C GLU A 27 7.76 -8.13 12.48
N LYS A 28 7.99 -8.10 11.16
CA LYS A 28 7.71 -9.26 10.32
C LYS A 28 8.42 -9.21 8.97
N THR A 29 8.53 -10.40 8.35
CA THR A 29 8.80 -10.52 6.89
C THR A 29 7.67 -11.32 6.28
N VAL A 30 7.07 -10.80 5.21
CA VAL A 30 5.95 -11.43 4.51
C VAL A 30 6.08 -11.31 3.00
N GLU A 31 5.52 -12.31 2.30
CA GLU A 31 5.31 -12.29 0.85
C GLU A 31 3.83 -12.04 0.58
N ARG A 32 3.53 -11.09 -0.31
CA ARG A 32 2.16 -10.76 -0.71
C ARG A 32 1.94 -11.03 -2.18
N ASN A 33 0.83 -11.71 -2.49
CA ASN A 33 0.29 -11.84 -3.83
C ASN A 33 -1.07 -11.17 -3.86
N ASP A 34 -1.18 -10.09 -4.61
CA ASP A 34 -2.37 -9.25 -4.72
C ASP A 34 -3.00 -9.42 -6.10
N PHE A 35 -4.29 -9.80 -6.13
CA PHE A 35 -5.11 -9.88 -7.32
C PHE A 35 -6.15 -8.77 -7.27
N TYR A 36 -6.10 -7.85 -8.23
CA TYR A 36 -7.01 -6.71 -8.31
C TYR A 36 -8.08 -7.00 -9.36
N TYR A 37 -9.32 -6.94 -8.92
CA TYR A 37 -10.49 -7.06 -9.79
C TYR A 37 -11.17 -5.71 -9.91
N GLY A 38 -11.52 -5.31 -11.12
CA GLY A 38 -12.17 -4.04 -11.42
C GLY A 38 -13.46 -4.23 -12.18
N LYS A 39 -14.40 -3.32 -11.95
CA LYS A 39 -15.65 -3.20 -12.71
C LYS A 39 -16.05 -1.74 -12.82
N GLU A 40 -16.44 -1.31 -14.03
CA GLU A 40 -17.12 -0.04 -14.26
C GLU A 40 -18.63 -0.21 -14.05
N ILE A 41 -19.21 0.69 -13.28
CA ILE A 41 -20.66 0.77 -13.07
C ILE A 41 -21.14 2.19 -13.35
N GLU A 42 -22.35 2.31 -13.94
CA GLU A 42 -23.04 3.58 -13.98
C GLU A 42 -23.57 3.93 -12.57
N SER A 43 -23.26 5.14 -12.11
CA SER A 43 -23.88 5.68 -10.91
C SER A 43 -25.26 6.27 -11.24
N GLU A 44 -26.08 6.51 -10.20
CA GLU A 44 -27.42 7.12 -10.35
C GLU A 44 -27.43 8.47 -11.09
N ASN A 45 -26.27 9.14 -11.19
CA ASN A 45 -26.09 10.41 -11.91
C ASN A 45 -25.42 10.23 -13.29
N SER A 46 -25.50 9.03 -13.90
CA SER A 46 -24.87 8.69 -15.19
C SER A 46 -23.36 8.94 -15.27
N THR A 47 -22.67 8.97 -14.11
CA THR A 47 -21.22 9.02 -14.07
C THR A 47 -20.66 7.60 -13.90
N LEU A 48 -19.64 7.24 -14.67
CA LEU A 48 -18.97 5.95 -14.54
C LEU A 48 -18.15 5.94 -13.22
N LYS A 49 -18.39 4.92 -12.42
CA LYS A 49 -17.67 4.66 -11.18
C LYS A 49 -16.88 3.36 -11.30
N ASN A 50 -15.60 3.44 -11.03
CA ASN A 50 -14.75 2.26 -10.97
C ASN A 50 -14.81 1.64 -9.56
N ILE A 51 -15.23 0.39 -9.48
CA ILE A 51 -15.14 -0.42 -8.27
C ILE A 51 -13.89 -1.27 -8.37
N SER A 52 -13.10 -1.28 -7.31
CA SER A 52 -11.91 -2.12 -7.21
C SER A 52 -11.95 -2.97 -5.95
N VAL A 53 -11.65 -4.25 -6.12
CA VAL A 53 -11.53 -5.26 -5.07
C VAL A 53 -10.12 -5.84 -5.13
N ARG A 54 -9.50 -6.06 -3.98
CA ARG A 54 -8.21 -6.75 -3.87
C ARG A 54 -8.40 -8.04 -3.09
N LEU A 55 -7.91 -9.15 -3.66
CA LEU A 55 -7.69 -10.41 -2.96
C LEU A 55 -6.19 -10.53 -2.69
N ARG A 56 -5.79 -10.53 -1.41
CA ARG A 56 -4.39 -10.61 -0.99
C ARG A 56 -4.11 -11.93 -0.30
N LYS A 57 -3.20 -12.72 -0.85
CA LYS A 57 -2.60 -13.85 -0.14
C LYS A 57 -1.28 -13.37 0.49
N GLU A 58 -1.26 -13.27 1.82
CA GLU A 58 -0.07 -12.95 2.59
C GLU A 58 0.50 -14.24 3.19
N SER A 59 1.79 -14.48 2.99
CA SER A 59 2.52 -15.65 3.50
C SER A 59 3.63 -15.18 4.41
N LYS A 60 3.64 -15.64 5.66
CA LYS A 60 4.66 -15.35 6.68
C LYS A 60 5.40 -16.62 7.03
N LYS A 61 6.72 -16.62 6.88
CA LYS A 61 7.55 -17.72 7.40
C LYS A 61 7.65 -17.60 8.92
N THR A 62 7.40 -18.70 9.62
CA THR A 62 7.55 -18.84 11.06
C THR A 62 8.42 -20.06 11.36
N GLU A 63 8.85 -20.23 12.60
CA GLU A 63 9.59 -21.44 13.03
C GLU A 63 8.78 -22.73 12.88
N GLN A 64 7.45 -22.63 12.90
CA GLN A 64 6.51 -23.75 12.80
C GLN A 64 6.06 -24.06 11.36
N GLY A 65 6.52 -23.28 10.37
CA GLY A 65 6.17 -23.43 8.96
C GLY A 65 5.77 -22.11 8.30
N THR A 66 4.86 -22.17 7.31
CA THR A 66 4.35 -20.99 6.63
C THR A 66 2.90 -20.71 7.06
N GLU A 67 2.68 -19.57 7.69
CA GLU A 67 1.35 -19.05 7.96
C GLU A 67 0.82 -18.31 6.73
N ILE A 68 -0.41 -18.62 6.31
CA ILE A 68 -1.08 -18.00 5.17
C ILE A 68 -2.31 -17.26 5.66
N LYS A 69 -2.44 -16.01 5.26
CA LYS A 69 -3.62 -15.17 5.51
C LYS A 69 -4.21 -14.71 4.18
N ASN A 70 -5.48 -14.99 3.96
CA ASN A 70 -6.24 -14.52 2.82
C ASN A 70 -7.06 -13.31 3.24
N ILE A 71 -6.88 -12.17 2.55
CA ILE A 71 -7.52 -10.89 2.87
C ILE A 71 -8.30 -10.41 1.66
N PHE A 72 -9.58 -10.14 1.88
CA PHE A 72 -10.44 -9.44 0.93
C PHE A 72 -10.49 -7.97 1.31
N THR A 73 -10.21 -7.08 0.35
CA THR A 73 -10.25 -5.63 0.55
C THR A 73 -11.17 -4.99 -0.47
N TYR A 74 -12.12 -4.19 0.01
CA TYR A 74 -12.87 -3.25 -0.81
C TYR A 74 -12.36 -1.85 -0.55
N LYS A 75 -11.82 -1.20 -1.60
CA LYS A 75 -11.19 0.11 -1.51
C LYS A 75 -12.05 1.16 -2.18
N GLN A 76 -12.49 2.16 -1.42
CA GLN A 76 -13.05 3.39 -1.96
C GLN A 76 -11.95 4.44 -2.00
N LYS A 77 -11.60 4.88 -3.21
CA LYS A 77 -10.60 5.93 -3.39
C LYS A 77 -11.25 7.29 -3.31
N GLU A 78 -10.81 8.13 -2.37
CA GLU A 78 -10.99 9.58 -2.43
C GLU A 78 -9.63 10.21 -2.75
N ILE A 79 -9.50 10.76 -3.96
CA ILE A 79 -8.34 11.59 -4.30
C ILE A 79 -8.60 12.98 -3.73
N LYS A 80 -7.92 13.34 -2.63
CA LYS A 80 -7.86 14.73 -2.17
C LYS A 80 -6.47 15.28 -2.46
N GLN A 81 -6.41 16.21 -3.40
CA GLN A 81 -5.27 17.10 -3.51
C GLN A 81 -5.29 18.02 -2.28
N THR A 82 -4.36 17.80 -1.35
CA THR A 82 -4.11 18.75 -0.27
C THR A 82 -3.18 19.86 -0.77
N ALA A 83 -3.31 21.06 -0.21
CA ALA A 83 -2.51 22.24 -0.55
C ALA A 83 -1.00 22.10 -0.23
N SER A 84 -0.55 20.98 0.31
CA SER A 84 0.87 20.64 0.48
C SER A 84 1.41 20.04 -0.82
N LYS A 85 2.63 20.45 -1.22
CA LYS A 85 3.33 19.92 -2.40
C LYS A 85 3.68 18.42 -2.29
N ILE A 86 3.40 17.78 -1.14
CA ILE A 86 3.66 16.36 -0.88
C ILE A 86 2.32 15.65 -1.00
N GLU A 87 2.19 14.82 -2.03
CA GLU A 87 1.03 13.98 -2.25
C GLU A 87 1.12 12.77 -1.31
N THR A 88 0.16 12.64 -0.41
CA THR A 88 -0.04 11.46 0.44
C THR A 88 -1.39 10.84 0.11
N GLU A 89 -1.46 9.51 0.18
CA GLU A 89 -2.72 8.80 -0.04
C GLU A 89 -3.59 8.86 1.20
N LEU A 90 -4.88 9.14 1.01
CA LEU A 90 -5.92 9.04 2.03
C LEU A 90 -6.91 7.96 1.59
N ASN A 91 -6.84 6.79 2.20
CA ASN A 91 -7.62 5.63 1.81
C ASN A 91 -8.66 5.25 2.87
N ASP A 92 -9.88 4.88 2.44
CA ASP A 92 -10.88 4.17 3.26
C ASP A 92 -10.93 2.73 2.78
N GLU A 93 -10.24 1.84 3.48
CA GLU A 93 -10.18 0.42 3.18
C GLU A 93 -11.08 -0.37 4.13
N LYS A 94 -11.90 -1.26 3.55
CA LYS A 94 -12.73 -2.21 4.30
C LYS A 94 -12.19 -3.60 4.05
N GLU A 95 -11.59 -4.19 5.07
CA GLU A 95 -10.93 -5.47 4.97
C GLU A 95 -11.60 -6.53 5.84
N CYS A 96 -11.56 -7.77 5.37
CA CYS A 96 -11.86 -8.95 6.17
C CYS A 96 -10.96 -10.12 5.78
N THR A 97 -10.72 -11.01 6.74
CA THR A 97 -10.04 -12.27 6.48
C THR A 97 -11.04 -13.29 5.97
N VAL A 98 -10.65 -14.06 4.95
CA VAL A 98 -11.46 -15.11 4.34
C VAL A 98 -10.71 -16.44 4.36
N SER A 99 -11.43 -17.54 4.39
CA SER A 99 -10.84 -18.88 4.41
C SER A 99 -10.27 -19.27 3.05
N ASP A 100 -10.96 -18.89 1.97
CA ASP A 100 -10.63 -19.26 0.59
C ASP A 100 -11.05 -18.15 -0.38
N PHE A 101 -10.30 -17.98 -1.47
CA PHE A 101 -10.63 -17.04 -2.54
C PHE A 101 -11.53 -17.64 -3.62
N ALA A 102 -11.53 -18.95 -3.81
CA ALA A 102 -12.23 -19.57 -4.95
C ALA A 102 -13.71 -19.15 -5.06
N PRO A 103 -14.53 -19.19 -3.99
CA PRO A 103 -15.93 -18.74 -4.08
C PRO A 103 -16.05 -17.24 -4.39
N ILE A 104 -15.12 -16.43 -3.89
CA ILE A 104 -15.13 -14.97 -4.11
C ILE A 104 -14.74 -14.66 -5.55
N GLU A 105 -13.72 -15.34 -6.08
CA GLU A 105 -13.29 -15.17 -7.47
C GLU A 105 -14.38 -15.57 -8.46
N GLU A 106 -15.09 -16.67 -8.18
CA GLU A 106 -16.24 -17.10 -8.99
C GLU A 106 -17.36 -16.04 -8.96
N PHE A 107 -17.74 -15.58 -7.76
CA PHE A 107 -18.73 -14.50 -7.60
C PHE A 107 -18.30 -13.21 -8.33
N LEU A 108 -17.04 -12.80 -8.23
CA LEU A 108 -16.53 -11.60 -8.91
C LEU A 108 -16.65 -11.74 -10.44
N LYS A 109 -16.25 -12.90 -10.99
CA LYS A 109 -16.37 -13.20 -12.43
C LYS A 109 -17.82 -13.18 -12.90
N ASP A 110 -18.71 -13.87 -12.19
CA ASP A 110 -20.15 -13.92 -12.51
C ASP A 110 -20.82 -12.55 -12.38
N SER A 111 -20.31 -11.71 -11.47
CA SER A 111 -20.77 -10.33 -11.32
C SER A 111 -20.14 -9.37 -12.34
N GLY A 112 -19.34 -9.84 -13.28
CA GLY A 112 -18.74 -9.05 -14.36
C GLY A 112 -17.51 -8.24 -13.96
N PHE A 113 -16.82 -8.61 -12.87
CA PHE A 113 -15.51 -8.08 -12.57
C PHE A 113 -14.45 -8.77 -13.43
N ILE A 114 -13.42 -8.00 -13.83
CA ILE A 114 -12.27 -8.51 -14.56
C ILE A 114 -11.01 -8.40 -13.71
N LEU A 115 -10.10 -9.36 -13.83
CA LEU A 115 -8.76 -9.27 -13.23
C LEU A 115 -7.98 -8.19 -13.98
N THR A 116 -7.65 -7.08 -13.30
CA THR A 116 -6.98 -5.92 -13.90
C THR A 116 -5.48 -5.89 -13.63
N LEU A 117 -5.04 -6.51 -12.52
CA LEU A 117 -3.64 -6.53 -12.12
C LEU A 117 -3.35 -7.71 -11.19
N HIS A 118 -2.18 -8.32 -11.38
CA HIS A 118 -1.55 -9.21 -10.41
C HIS A 118 -0.23 -8.59 -9.96
N LYS A 119 -0.08 -8.34 -8.64
CA LYS A 119 1.11 -7.74 -8.06
C LYS A 119 1.71 -8.68 -7.02
N LYS A 120 3.03 -8.87 -7.09
CA LYS A 120 3.82 -9.54 -6.06
C LYS A 120 4.61 -8.49 -5.29
N LYS A 121 4.75 -8.68 -3.98
CA LYS A 121 5.47 -7.78 -3.10
C LYS A 121 6.08 -8.56 -1.95
N SER A 122 7.41 -8.48 -1.78
CA SER A 122 8.07 -8.91 -0.55
C SER A 122 8.21 -7.73 0.40
N VAL A 123 8.03 -7.96 1.69
CA VAL A 123 7.96 -6.91 2.70
C VAL A 123 8.77 -7.29 3.93
N GLU A 124 9.61 -6.36 4.39
CA GLU A 124 10.12 -6.32 5.76
C GLU A 124 9.44 -5.19 6.52
N GLY A 125 8.65 -5.54 7.55
CA GLY A 125 7.86 -4.62 8.34
C GLY A 125 8.55 -4.21 9.62
N TYR A 126 8.47 -2.91 9.92
CA TYR A 126 8.97 -2.27 11.14
C TYR A 126 7.88 -1.40 11.74
N ILE A 127 7.94 -1.18 13.05
CA ILE A 127 7.04 -0.28 13.77
C ILE A 127 7.84 0.80 14.50
N LEU A 128 7.29 2.01 14.55
CA LEU A 128 7.83 3.14 15.29
C LEU A 128 6.71 3.86 16.02
N ASN A 129 6.82 4.01 17.34
CA ASN A 129 5.88 4.82 18.11
C ASN A 129 6.18 6.30 17.91
N THR A 130 5.16 7.06 17.54
CA THR A 130 5.21 8.51 17.30
C THR A 130 4.23 9.25 18.20
N GLY A 131 4.27 10.58 18.20
CA GLY A 131 3.28 11.43 18.88
C GLY A 131 1.88 11.35 18.26
N PHE A 132 1.72 10.72 17.08
CA PHE A 132 0.46 10.59 16.35
C PHE A 132 -0.07 9.16 16.32
N GLY A 133 0.58 8.24 17.00
CA GLY A 133 0.29 6.80 16.99
C GLY A 133 1.47 5.98 16.47
N THR A 134 1.22 4.71 16.22
CA THR A 134 2.23 3.82 15.65
C THR A 134 2.35 4.07 14.15
N ALA A 135 3.57 4.35 13.68
CA ALA A 135 3.92 4.33 12.27
C ALA A 135 4.28 2.89 11.87
N ASN A 136 3.59 2.36 10.87
CA ASN A 136 3.95 1.13 10.17
C ASN A 136 4.92 1.50 9.04
N ILE A 137 6.07 0.84 8.99
CA ILE A 137 7.11 1.09 8.00
C ILE A 137 7.37 -0.22 7.27
N GLU A 138 7.16 -0.23 5.96
CA GLU A 138 7.40 -1.40 5.13
C GLU A 138 8.54 -1.13 4.14
N VAL A 139 9.60 -1.94 4.19
CA VAL A 139 10.63 -1.98 3.14
C VAL A 139 10.24 -3.05 2.14
N CYS A 140 9.84 -2.62 0.96
CA CYS A 140 9.18 -3.46 -0.04
C CYS A 140 10.08 -3.71 -1.24
N ASN A 141 9.99 -4.91 -1.84
CA ASN A 141 10.40 -5.13 -3.22
C ASN A 141 9.17 -5.47 -4.07
N VAL A 142 8.99 -4.76 -5.17
CA VAL A 142 7.84 -4.89 -6.10
C VAL A 142 8.37 -5.14 -7.51
N PRO A 143 8.57 -6.39 -7.94
CA PRO A 143 9.04 -6.66 -9.29
C PRO A 143 8.04 -6.22 -10.38
N PRO A 144 8.50 -5.62 -11.50
CA PRO A 144 9.88 -5.28 -11.87
C PRO A 144 10.31 -3.86 -11.40
N LEU A 145 9.54 -3.18 -10.56
CA LEU A 145 9.73 -1.76 -10.20
C LEU A 145 10.92 -1.53 -9.24
N GLY A 146 11.34 -2.56 -8.47
CA GLY A 146 12.43 -2.46 -7.52
C GLY A 146 11.98 -2.22 -6.08
N ASP A 147 12.84 -1.54 -5.30
CA ASP A 147 12.66 -1.36 -3.87
C ASP A 147 11.98 -0.03 -3.53
N PHE A 148 11.10 -0.09 -2.52
CA PHE A 148 10.36 1.05 -1.98
C PHE A 148 10.35 1.02 -0.46
N ILE A 149 10.10 2.16 0.15
CA ILE A 149 9.64 2.29 1.53
C ILE A 149 8.21 2.83 1.51
N GLU A 150 7.34 2.26 2.32
CA GLU A 150 6.01 2.78 2.64
C GLU A 150 5.99 3.09 4.13
N ILE A 151 5.48 4.26 4.48
CA ILE A 151 5.35 4.71 5.87
C ILE A 151 3.92 5.15 6.07
N GLU A 152 3.20 4.52 6.99
CA GLU A 152 1.77 4.73 7.23
C GLU A 152 1.52 5.05 8.69
N ILE A 153 0.62 6.01 8.95
CA ILE A 153 0.02 6.26 10.28
C ILE A 153 -1.50 6.28 10.14
N LEU A 154 -2.17 5.52 11.02
CA LEU A 154 -3.63 5.49 11.06
C LEU A 154 -4.21 6.68 11.81
N SER A 155 -5.14 7.41 11.19
CA SER A 155 -5.86 8.54 11.79
C SER A 155 -7.33 8.22 12.04
N LYS A 156 -7.89 8.73 13.14
CA LYS A 156 -9.34 8.65 13.44
C LYS A 156 -10.13 9.78 12.77
N THR A 157 -9.47 10.81 12.26
CA THR A 157 -10.09 12.00 11.68
C THR A 157 -9.46 12.37 10.35
N LYS A 158 -10.25 13.01 9.48
CA LYS A 158 -9.81 13.65 8.22
C LYS A 158 -9.58 15.16 8.39
N ASP A 159 -9.48 15.68 9.63
CA ASP A 159 -9.19 17.07 9.89
C ASP A 159 -7.87 17.49 9.24
N GLU A 160 -7.90 18.57 8.46
CA GLU A 160 -6.76 19.02 7.64
C GLU A 160 -5.49 19.29 8.46
N LYS A 161 -5.65 19.87 9.65
CA LYS A 161 -4.51 20.15 10.53
C LYS A 161 -3.86 18.87 11.03
N THR A 162 -4.68 17.89 11.44
CA THR A 162 -4.20 16.58 11.90
C THR A 162 -3.52 15.82 10.75
N VAL A 163 -4.15 15.78 9.57
CA VAL A 163 -3.57 15.16 8.38
C VAL A 163 -2.23 15.78 8.03
N LYS A 164 -2.13 17.11 7.98
CA LYS A 164 -0.88 17.83 7.70
C LYS A 164 0.21 17.54 8.73
N ASN A 165 -0.14 17.45 10.01
CA ASN A 165 0.83 17.14 11.06
C ASN A 165 1.37 15.69 10.90
N ILE A 166 0.50 14.74 10.58
CA ILE A 166 0.91 13.35 10.31
C ILE A 166 1.78 13.29 9.05
N GLN A 167 1.42 13.97 7.96
CA GLN A 167 2.25 14.07 6.76
C GLN A 167 3.66 14.58 7.07
N ASN A 168 3.78 15.64 7.87
CA ASN A 168 5.07 16.15 8.30
C ASN A 168 5.87 15.11 9.12
N GLU A 169 5.19 14.29 9.92
CA GLU A 169 5.83 13.23 10.69
C GLU A 169 6.35 12.11 9.77
N LEU A 170 5.56 11.72 8.75
CA LEU A 170 6.00 10.74 7.74
C LEU A 170 7.27 11.21 7.03
N VAL A 171 7.34 12.50 6.66
CA VAL A 171 8.52 13.09 6.02
C VAL A 171 9.73 13.06 6.96
N LYS A 172 9.56 13.36 8.24
CA LYS A 172 10.66 13.26 9.23
C LYS A 172 11.18 11.82 9.36
N ILE A 173 10.28 10.83 9.36
CA ILE A 173 10.68 9.42 9.38
C ILE A 173 11.48 9.09 8.11
N LEU A 174 11.02 9.54 6.93
CA LEU A 174 11.73 9.36 5.66
C LEU A 174 13.14 9.97 5.71
N GLN A 175 13.27 11.20 6.24
CA GLN A 175 14.55 11.89 6.42
C GLN A 175 15.50 11.12 7.38
N ARG A 176 14.96 10.54 8.47
CA ARG A 176 15.73 9.65 9.36
C ARG A 176 16.25 8.42 8.63
N CYS A 177 15.50 7.92 7.65
CA CYS A 177 15.92 6.83 6.75
C CYS A 177 16.97 7.28 5.72
N LYS A 178 17.38 8.56 5.72
CA LYS A 178 18.30 9.17 4.74
C LYS A 178 17.82 9.07 3.30
N ILE A 179 16.51 9.05 3.09
CA ILE A 179 15.89 9.08 1.78
C ILE A 179 15.47 10.51 1.47
N PRO A 180 15.93 11.09 0.34
CA PRO A 180 15.56 12.45 -0.03
C PRO A 180 14.08 12.53 -0.46
N GLU A 181 13.45 13.68 -0.21
CA GLU A 181 12.05 13.93 -0.61
C GLU A 181 11.83 13.84 -2.13
N SER A 182 12.88 14.03 -2.92
CA SER A 182 12.85 13.85 -4.38
C SER A 182 12.59 12.40 -4.82
N ASP A 183 12.76 11.43 -3.92
CA ASP A 183 12.50 10.01 -4.19
C ASP A 183 11.08 9.60 -3.77
N ILE A 184 10.25 10.55 -3.24
CA ILE A 184 8.84 10.31 -2.95
C ILE A 184 8.09 10.01 -4.25
N GLU A 185 7.28 8.95 -4.23
CA GLU A 185 6.50 8.49 -5.38
C GLU A 185 5.01 8.60 -5.08
N SER A 186 4.32 9.41 -5.87
CA SER A 186 2.87 9.62 -5.76
C SER A 186 2.05 8.65 -6.61
N LYS A 187 2.65 8.06 -7.67
CA LYS A 187 1.95 7.10 -8.52
C LYS A 187 1.61 5.82 -7.77
N TYR A 188 0.46 5.27 -8.05
CA TYR A 188 0.11 3.94 -7.56
C TYR A 188 0.97 2.85 -8.21
N TYR A 189 1.23 1.76 -7.50
CA TYR A 189 1.91 0.60 -8.09
C TYR A 189 1.21 0.09 -9.36
N SER A 190 -0.12 0.17 -9.40
CA SER A 190 -0.90 -0.25 -10.57
C SER A 190 -0.61 0.60 -11.81
N GLU A 191 -0.30 1.87 -11.64
CA GLU A 191 0.09 2.78 -12.73
C GLU A 191 1.51 2.46 -13.18
N MET A 192 2.45 2.41 -12.24
CA MET A 192 3.86 2.10 -12.52
C MET A 192 4.03 0.73 -13.18
N LEU A 193 3.28 -0.30 -12.73
CA LEU A 193 3.33 -1.63 -13.31
C LEU A 193 2.78 -1.67 -14.75
N ARG A 194 1.72 -0.91 -15.04
CA ARG A 194 1.22 -0.77 -16.42
C ARG A 194 2.23 -0.08 -17.32
N GLU A 195 2.81 1.04 -16.86
CA GLU A 195 3.86 1.75 -17.60
C GLU A 195 5.06 0.83 -17.88
N ALA A 196 5.49 0.04 -16.90
CA ALA A 196 6.59 -0.92 -17.07
C ALA A 196 6.26 -2.02 -18.09
N GLN A 197 5.02 -2.52 -18.13
CA GLN A 197 4.57 -3.50 -19.11
C GLN A 197 4.53 -2.92 -20.53
N GLU A 198 4.07 -1.68 -20.71
CA GLU A 198 4.04 -1.00 -22.00
C GLU A 198 5.44 -0.78 -22.57
N VAL A 199 6.41 -0.46 -21.71
CA VAL A 199 7.82 -0.31 -22.12
C VAL A 199 8.43 -1.64 -22.54
N ALA A 200 8.08 -2.74 -21.87
CA ALA A 200 8.58 -4.09 -22.19
C ALA A 200 8.02 -4.67 -23.51
N LEU A 201 6.91 -4.11 -24.02
CA LEU A 201 6.26 -4.52 -25.27
C LEU A 201 6.74 -3.72 -26.50
N ARG A 202 7.57 -2.71 -26.30
CA ARG A 202 8.20 -1.88 -27.35
C ARG A 202 9.62 -2.34 -27.67
#